data_6695e53153739f25101ababb9919e999
#
_entry.id   6695e53153739f25101ababb9919e999
#
_cell.length_a   1.000
_cell.length_b   1.000
_cell.length_c   1.000
_cell.angle_alpha   90.00
_cell.angle_beta   90.00
_cell.angle_gamma   90.00
#
_symmetry.space_group_name_H-M   'P 1'
#
loop_
_entity.id
_entity.type
_entity.pdbx_description
1 polymer ?
#
loop_
_entity_poly.entity_id
_entity_poly.type
_entity_poly.pdbx_seq_one_letter_code
_entity_poly.pdbx_strand_id
1 'polypeptide(L)'
;MKRIIFILYFACCATFLFVSCEGPMGALGIDGVDGEDGDVTCLSCHADEKMQSVQFQFGMSSHCIGAVDAERDGWDAGCVQCHTSEGFIDYATNGMPEAGLSTPSGPFECKTCHGLHSTFDSTDYALRLTEPVAFIYSEDFTTPVTADFGTSNLCANCHQSRRPEPNFEVPGTTFYISSTHYGPHHGSQVNVLAGVGFAEIAGTASYPTAGSAVHMTQANCASCHMSDFSVNVNAEGDDEGQGGHSFRPNLDACNSCHGVAETDFDHGDFQTETEAQLLELRDLLVAQGVVEQAMEDIWEINQTTGINELVTYAGDYHPVKGTFTMVQAQAFYNWVGLEEDRSLGAHNPLYVKALLTNSIAALGGK
;
A
#
# COMPACT_ATOMS: atom_id res chain seq x y z
N MET A 1 -63.06 17.15 29.01
CA MET A 1 -63.61 16.27 27.96
C MET A 1 -62.63 16.03 26.78
N LYS A 2 -62.01 17.04 26.22
CA LYS A 2 -61.10 16.80 25.04
C LYS A 2 -59.86 15.96 25.32
N ARG A 3 -59.31 15.91 26.52
CA ARG A 3 -58.14 15.10 26.88
C ARG A 3 -58.44 13.60 27.08
N ILE A 4 -59.61 13.27 27.51
CA ILE A 4 -60.04 11.87 27.74
C ILE A 4 -60.37 11.20 26.42
N ILE A 5 -60.88 11.91 25.47
CA ILE A 5 -61.17 11.39 24.10
C ILE A 5 -59.83 11.06 23.36
N PHE A 6 -58.79 11.85 23.56
CA PHE A 6 -57.47 11.60 22.91
C PHE A 6 -56.76 10.34 23.47
N ILE A 7 -56.89 10.12 24.78
CA ILE A 7 -56.29 8.91 25.42
C ILE A 7 -57.04 7.66 24.99
N LEU A 8 -58.35 7.70 24.88
CA LEU A 8 -59.17 6.59 24.37
C LEU A 8 -58.89 6.26 22.89
N TYR A 9 -58.62 7.27 22.06
CA TYR A 9 -58.27 7.05 20.64
C TYR A 9 -56.88 6.44 20.48
N PHE A 10 -55.92 6.85 21.35
CA PHE A 10 -54.57 6.30 21.34
C PHE A 10 -54.51 4.86 21.89
N ALA A 11 -55.31 4.57 22.91
CA ALA A 11 -55.43 3.21 23.45
C ALA A 11 -56.13 2.25 22.45
N CYS A 12 -57.09 2.72 21.65
CA CYS A 12 -57.74 1.90 20.64
C CYS A 12 -56.85 1.64 19.41
N CYS A 13 -56.02 2.62 19.00
CA CYS A 13 -55.02 2.40 17.95
C CYS A 13 -53.85 1.50 18.37
N ALA A 14 -53.46 1.54 19.65
CA ALA A 14 -52.38 0.68 20.16
C ALA A 14 -52.79 -0.80 20.26
N THR A 15 -54.10 -1.10 20.47
CA THR A 15 -54.58 -2.49 20.50
C THR A 15 -54.72 -3.12 19.10
N PHE A 16 -54.81 -2.32 18.03
CA PHE A 16 -54.83 -2.87 16.67
C PHE A 16 -53.44 -3.25 16.11
N LEU A 17 -52.34 -2.79 16.76
CA LEU A 17 -50.99 -3.11 16.30
C LEU A 17 -50.48 -4.49 16.77
N PHE A 18 -51.23 -5.18 17.64
CA PHE A 18 -50.85 -6.52 18.16
C PHE A 18 -51.74 -7.66 17.68
N VAL A 19 -52.68 -7.39 16.75
CA VAL A 19 -53.38 -8.49 16.07
C VAL A 19 -52.49 -8.96 14.94
N SER A 20 -51.52 -9.77 15.27
CA SER A 20 -50.83 -10.64 14.32
C SER A 20 -51.87 -11.62 13.81
N CYS A 21 -52.26 -11.52 12.54
CA CYS A 21 -52.96 -12.61 11.86
C CYS A 21 -51.96 -13.76 11.73
N GLU A 22 -51.97 -14.66 12.68
CA GLU A 22 -51.46 -16.00 12.41
C GLU A 22 -52.40 -16.64 11.38
N GLY A 23 -51.95 -16.63 10.14
CA GLY A 23 -52.61 -17.43 9.11
C GLY A 23 -52.53 -18.90 9.48
N PRO A 24 -53.43 -19.76 8.97
CA PRO A 24 -53.36 -21.17 9.19
C PRO A 24 -51.95 -21.65 8.81
N MET A 25 -51.29 -22.39 9.73
CA MET A 25 -50.04 -23.05 9.44
C MET A 25 -50.16 -23.75 8.10
N GLY A 26 -49.33 -23.37 7.15
CA GLY A 26 -49.24 -24.07 5.88
C GLY A 26 -48.89 -25.55 6.16
N ALA A 27 -49.33 -26.45 5.28
CA ALA A 27 -48.95 -27.84 5.35
C ALA A 27 -47.45 -27.96 5.56
N LEU A 28 -47.06 -28.81 6.50
CA LEU A 28 -45.64 -29.16 6.68
C LEU A 28 -45.08 -29.47 5.29
N GLY A 29 -44.06 -28.76 4.88
CA GLY A 29 -43.34 -29.08 3.65
C GLY A 29 -42.88 -30.54 3.76
N ILE A 30 -42.94 -31.25 2.65
CA ILE A 30 -42.28 -32.56 2.54
C ILE A 30 -40.86 -32.38 3.04
N ASP A 31 -40.43 -33.27 3.94
CA ASP A 31 -39.05 -33.34 4.37
C ASP A 31 -38.20 -33.32 3.10
N GLY A 32 -37.29 -32.32 3.01
CA GLY A 32 -36.34 -32.30 1.93
C GLY A 32 -35.60 -33.64 1.94
N VAL A 33 -35.36 -34.20 0.75
CA VAL A 33 -34.38 -35.29 0.63
C VAL A 33 -33.15 -34.84 1.41
N ASP A 34 -32.67 -35.68 2.32
CA ASP A 34 -31.38 -35.47 2.94
C ASP A 34 -30.42 -35.13 1.82
N GLY A 35 -29.87 -33.89 1.84
CA GLY A 35 -28.80 -33.54 0.91
C GLY A 35 -27.76 -34.62 1.06
N GLU A 36 -27.28 -35.16 -0.04
CA GLU A 36 -26.03 -35.95 0.01
C GLU A 36 -25.09 -35.15 0.89
N ASP A 37 -24.42 -35.79 1.84
CA ASP A 37 -23.50 -35.15 2.78
C ASP A 37 -22.70 -34.14 1.99
N GLY A 38 -23.06 -32.86 2.12
CA GLY A 38 -22.45 -31.80 1.33
C GLY A 38 -20.99 -31.91 1.64
N ASP A 39 -20.24 -32.25 0.61
CA ASP A 39 -18.82 -32.47 0.73
C ASP A 39 -18.29 -31.29 1.58
N VAL A 40 -17.59 -31.62 2.67
CA VAL A 40 -17.17 -30.70 3.76
C VAL A 40 -16.25 -29.58 3.25
N THR A 41 -16.28 -29.29 1.97
CA THR A 41 -15.43 -28.30 1.29
C THR A 41 -15.54 -26.91 1.91
N CYS A 42 -16.73 -26.46 2.27
CA CYS A 42 -16.89 -25.16 2.94
C CYS A 42 -16.20 -25.17 4.32
N LEU A 43 -16.34 -26.26 5.07
CA LEU A 43 -15.76 -26.39 6.41
C LEU A 43 -14.25 -26.60 6.38
N SER A 44 -13.69 -27.17 5.32
CA SER A 44 -12.25 -27.29 5.17
C SER A 44 -11.53 -25.94 5.10
N CYS A 45 -12.25 -24.90 4.69
CA CYS A 45 -11.75 -23.53 4.67
C CYS A 45 -12.29 -22.70 5.83
N HIS A 46 -13.59 -22.80 6.16
CA HIS A 46 -14.24 -21.89 7.10
C HIS A 46 -14.26 -22.37 8.56
N ALA A 47 -14.10 -23.66 8.84
CA ALA A 47 -14.09 -24.19 10.21
C ALA A 47 -12.67 -24.28 10.81
N ASP A 48 -11.64 -23.92 10.06
CA ASP A 48 -10.26 -24.12 10.46
C ASP A 48 -9.75 -22.96 11.32
N GLU A 49 -9.03 -23.28 12.39
CA GLU A 49 -8.25 -22.32 13.19
C GLU A 49 -7.31 -21.49 12.32
N LYS A 50 -6.84 -22.07 11.20
CA LYS A 50 -5.99 -21.39 10.22
C LYS A 50 -6.68 -20.17 9.59
N MET A 51 -7.95 -20.28 9.16
CA MET A 51 -8.69 -19.17 8.58
C MET A 51 -8.88 -18.04 9.60
N GLN A 52 -9.21 -18.38 10.85
CA GLN A 52 -9.34 -17.38 11.91
C GLN A 52 -8.01 -16.68 12.19
N SER A 53 -6.90 -17.42 12.19
CA SER A 53 -5.56 -16.86 12.35
C SER A 53 -5.23 -15.90 11.21
N VAL A 54 -5.48 -16.27 9.95
CA VAL A 54 -5.21 -15.41 8.78
C VAL A 54 -6.09 -14.15 8.80
N GLN A 55 -7.37 -14.27 9.17
CA GLN A 55 -8.26 -13.12 9.33
C GLN A 55 -7.76 -12.16 10.42
N PHE A 56 -7.29 -12.68 11.54
CA PHE A 56 -6.69 -11.89 12.61
C PHE A 56 -5.45 -11.14 12.12
N GLN A 57 -4.53 -11.85 11.43
CA GLN A 57 -3.33 -11.26 10.85
C GLN A 57 -3.67 -10.14 9.86
N PHE A 58 -4.62 -10.40 8.95
CA PHE A 58 -5.05 -9.41 7.97
C PHE A 58 -5.70 -8.19 8.64
N GLY A 59 -6.47 -8.38 9.70
CA GLY A 59 -7.04 -7.29 10.50
C GLY A 59 -5.99 -6.36 11.12
N MET A 60 -4.75 -6.83 11.30
CA MET A 60 -3.61 -6.02 11.78
C MET A 60 -2.82 -5.36 10.63
N SER A 61 -3.20 -5.58 9.38
CA SER A 61 -2.51 -5.02 8.21
C SER A 61 -3.04 -3.66 7.79
N SER A 62 -2.18 -2.83 7.21
CA SER A 62 -2.61 -1.58 6.57
C SER A 62 -3.52 -1.82 5.37
N HIS A 63 -3.48 -2.98 4.74
CA HIS A 63 -4.38 -3.35 3.65
C HIS A 63 -5.84 -3.47 4.09
N CYS A 64 -6.09 -3.85 5.37
CA CYS A 64 -7.44 -3.97 5.90
C CYS A 64 -8.17 -2.63 6.01
N ILE A 65 -7.43 -1.53 6.19
CA ILE A 65 -7.97 -0.19 6.44
C ILE A 65 -7.62 0.82 5.35
N GLY A 66 -6.66 0.51 4.47
CA GLY A 66 -5.99 1.47 3.59
C GLY A 66 -6.80 1.96 2.39
N ALA A 67 -7.92 1.32 2.04
CA ALA A 67 -8.68 1.68 0.83
C ALA A 67 -9.78 2.73 1.07
N VAL A 68 -9.98 3.18 2.29
CA VAL A 68 -11.12 4.03 2.68
C VAL A 68 -11.05 5.45 2.08
N ASP A 69 -9.87 5.93 1.74
CA ASP A 69 -9.70 7.25 1.14
C ASP A 69 -10.07 7.32 -0.36
N ALA A 70 -10.19 6.16 -1.02
CA ALA A 70 -10.55 6.08 -2.44
C ALA A 70 -11.98 6.57 -2.75
N GLU A 71 -12.88 6.54 -1.77
CA GLU A 71 -14.28 6.97 -1.96
C GLU A 71 -14.44 8.48 -2.08
N ARG A 72 -13.45 9.26 -1.62
CA ARG A 72 -13.66 10.68 -1.36
C ARG A 72 -13.62 11.58 -2.59
N ASP A 73 -12.94 11.21 -3.67
CA ASP A 73 -12.58 12.18 -4.70
C ASP A 73 -12.85 11.76 -6.17
N GLY A 74 -13.70 10.77 -6.41
CA GLY A 74 -14.05 10.38 -7.79
C GLY A 74 -12.83 9.89 -8.57
N TRP A 75 -12.05 9.02 -7.98
CA TRP A 75 -10.78 8.52 -8.52
C TRP A 75 -10.98 7.86 -9.89
N ASP A 76 -10.04 8.13 -10.78
CA ASP A 76 -10.02 7.54 -12.10
C ASP A 76 -9.61 6.05 -12.08
N ALA A 77 -9.75 5.38 -13.23
CA ALA A 77 -9.39 3.98 -13.38
C ALA A 77 -7.95 3.66 -12.93
N GLY A 78 -7.03 4.60 -13.11
CA GLY A 78 -5.65 4.42 -12.73
C GLY A 78 -5.39 4.43 -11.21
N CYS A 79 -6.29 5.01 -10.40
CA CYS A 79 -6.19 5.01 -8.94
C CYS A 79 -6.78 3.74 -8.35
N VAL A 80 -7.97 3.34 -8.83
CA VAL A 80 -8.74 2.24 -8.24
C VAL A 80 -8.06 0.88 -8.36
N GLN A 81 -7.17 0.70 -9.34
CA GLN A 81 -6.37 -0.51 -9.48
C GLN A 81 -5.59 -0.84 -8.19
N CYS A 82 -4.99 0.15 -7.54
CA CYS A 82 -4.12 -0.03 -6.39
C CYS A 82 -4.78 0.31 -5.06
N HIS A 83 -5.94 0.98 -5.08
CA HIS A 83 -6.54 1.53 -3.86
C HIS A 83 -7.91 0.94 -3.54
N THR A 84 -8.48 0.06 -4.37
CA THR A 84 -9.77 -0.57 -4.10
C THR A 84 -9.78 -2.06 -4.43
N SER A 85 -10.60 -2.83 -3.71
CA SER A 85 -10.78 -4.27 -3.97
C SER A 85 -11.35 -4.51 -5.36
N GLU A 86 -12.45 -3.83 -5.69
CA GLU A 86 -13.17 -4.00 -6.95
C GLU A 86 -12.32 -3.55 -8.15
N GLY A 87 -11.59 -2.45 -8.02
CA GLY A 87 -10.70 -1.96 -9.08
C GLY A 87 -9.55 -2.91 -9.36
N PHE A 88 -8.95 -3.51 -8.32
CA PHE A 88 -7.92 -4.51 -8.52
C PHE A 88 -8.45 -5.81 -9.14
N ILE A 89 -9.64 -6.27 -8.72
CA ILE A 89 -10.27 -7.47 -9.29
C ILE A 89 -10.59 -7.24 -10.78
N ASP A 90 -11.09 -6.07 -11.14
CA ASP A 90 -11.37 -5.71 -12.51
C ASP A 90 -10.08 -5.63 -13.36
N TYR A 91 -9.05 -4.97 -12.83
CA TYR A 91 -7.72 -4.97 -13.45
C TYR A 91 -7.18 -6.38 -13.67
N ALA A 92 -7.23 -7.23 -12.64
CA ALA A 92 -6.74 -8.61 -12.73
C ALA A 92 -7.53 -9.47 -13.72
N THR A 93 -8.78 -9.12 -14.01
CA THR A 93 -9.67 -9.87 -14.90
C THR A 93 -9.61 -9.35 -16.33
N ASN A 94 -9.58 -8.05 -16.52
CA ASN A 94 -9.76 -7.37 -17.81
C ASN A 94 -8.52 -6.61 -18.28
N GLY A 95 -7.48 -6.50 -17.47
CA GLY A 95 -6.23 -5.79 -17.78
C GLY A 95 -6.27 -4.29 -17.49
N MET A 96 -7.45 -3.69 -17.39
CA MET A 96 -7.65 -2.28 -17.03
C MET A 96 -8.95 -2.16 -16.25
N PRO A 97 -9.00 -1.40 -15.15
CA PRO A 97 -10.26 -1.11 -14.48
C PRO A 97 -11.19 -0.31 -15.41
N GLU A 98 -12.48 -0.64 -15.40
CA GLU A 98 -13.45 0.21 -16.11
C GLU A 98 -13.47 1.61 -15.50
N ALA A 99 -13.42 2.62 -16.34
CA ALA A 99 -13.58 4.00 -15.93
C ALA A 99 -14.97 4.20 -15.32
N GLY A 100 -15.03 4.56 -14.04
CA GLY A 100 -16.26 4.77 -13.32
C GLY A 100 -16.84 3.47 -12.77
N LEU A 101 -16.17 2.86 -11.81
CA LEU A 101 -16.78 1.82 -10.97
C LEU A 101 -18.12 2.34 -10.45
N SER A 102 -19.20 1.72 -10.92
CA SER A 102 -20.59 2.11 -10.57
C SER A 102 -21.00 1.66 -9.16
N THR A 103 -20.13 0.93 -8.49
CA THR A 103 -20.31 0.43 -7.12
C THR A 103 -19.34 1.16 -6.17
N PRO A 104 -19.79 1.49 -4.96
CA PRO A 104 -18.87 1.96 -3.93
C PRO A 104 -17.70 0.99 -3.82
N SER A 105 -16.49 1.51 -3.96
CA SER A 105 -15.27 0.73 -3.81
C SER A 105 -15.05 0.41 -2.34
N GLY A 106 -14.79 -0.85 -2.04
CA GLY A 106 -14.51 -1.32 -0.68
C GLY A 106 -13.03 -1.43 -0.38
N PRO A 107 -12.69 -1.57 0.92
CA PRO A 107 -11.34 -1.90 1.34
C PRO A 107 -10.90 -3.24 0.75
N PHE A 108 -9.60 -3.52 0.84
CA PHE A 108 -9.10 -4.81 0.41
C PHE A 108 -9.67 -5.95 1.27
N GLU A 109 -9.96 -7.05 0.60
CA GLU A 109 -10.51 -8.27 1.17
C GLU A 109 -9.68 -9.46 0.67
N CYS A 110 -9.92 -10.64 1.25
CA CYS A 110 -9.25 -11.86 0.79
C CYS A 110 -9.42 -12.08 -0.73
N LYS A 111 -10.63 -11.79 -1.26
CA LYS A 111 -10.93 -11.91 -2.69
C LYS A 111 -10.16 -10.93 -3.58
N THR A 112 -9.59 -9.86 -3.03
CA THR A 112 -8.77 -8.92 -3.79
C THR A 112 -7.53 -9.62 -4.36
N CYS A 113 -6.88 -10.42 -3.54
CA CYS A 113 -5.65 -11.13 -3.87
C CYS A 113 -5.89 -12.55 -4.37
N HIS A 114 -6.92 -13.24 -3.85
CA HIS A 114 -7.20 -14.65 -4.10
C HIS A 114 -8.44 -14.85 -4.98
N GLY A 115 -8.43 -15.90 -5.80
CA GLY A 115 -9.54 -16.26 -6.67
C GLY A 115 -10.63 -17.09 -5.93
N LEU A 116 -11.16 -16.55 -4.82
CA LEU A 116 -12.05 -17.26 -3.92
C LEU A 116 -13.38 -17.66 -4.57
N HIS A 117 -13.93 -18.80 -4.11
CA HIS A 117 -15.25 -19.33 -4.46
C HIS A 117 -15.45 -19.60 -5.96
N SER A 118 -14.38 -19.89 -6.68
CA SER A 118 -14.42 -20.27 -8.08
C SER A 118 -14.52 -21.77 -8.27
N THR A 119 -13.76 -22.55 -7.50
CA THR A 119 -13.66 -24.01 -7.59
C THR A 119 -14.15 -24.72 -6.35
N PHE A 120 -14.24 -24.04 -5.21
CA PHE A 120 -14.59 -24.58 -3.88
C PHE A 120 -13.64 -25.68 -3.40
N ASP A 121 -12.37 -25.63 -3.80
CA ASP A 121 -11.29 -26.50 -3.37
C ASP A 121 -10.03 -25.70 -3.05
N SER A 122 -8.91 -26.36 -2.82
CA SER A 122 -7.65 -25.70 -2.47
C SER A 122 -7.11 -24.74 -3.55
N THR A 123 -7.61 -24.79 -4.78
CA THR A 123 -7.21 -23.87 -5.85
C THR A 123 -7.87 -22.50 -5.72
N ASP A 124 -8.92 -22.36 -4.92
CA ASP A 124 -9.52 -21.07 -4.58
C ASP A 124 -8.57 -20.14 -3.82
N TYR A 125 -7.47 -20.67 -3.23
CA TYR A 125 -6.43 -19.86 -2.62
C TYR A 125 -5.38 -19.35 -3.63
N ALA A 126 -5.51 -19.69 -4.90
CA ALA A 126 -4.58 -19.19 -5.92
C ALA A 126 -4.61 -17.67 -6.00
N LEU A 127 -3.44 -17.08 -6.15
CA LEU A 127 -3.31 -15.64 -6.38
C LEU A 127 -3.86 -15.29 -7.77
N ARG A 128 -4.51 -14.12 -7.89
CA ARG A 128 -5.11 -13.66 -9.16
C ARG A 128 -4.09 -13.37 -10.22
N LEU A 129 -2.92 -12.82 -9.84
CA LEU A 129 -1.87 -12.41 -10.77
C LEU A 129 -0.55 -13.03 -10.31
N THR A 130 0.04 -13.84 -11.19
CA THR A 130 1.32 -14.52 -10.94
C THR A 130 2.33 -14.29 -12.07
N GLU A 131 1.91 -13.67 -13.16
CA GLU A 131 2.77 -13.38 -14.30
C GLU A 131 3.75 -12.22 -13.99
N PRO A 132 4.91 -12.16 -14.67
CA PRO A 132 5.82 -11.03 -14.56
C PRO A 132 5.13 -9.70 -14.80
N VAL A 133 5.51 -8.68 -14.05
CA VAL A 133 4.83 -7.38 -14.02
C VAL A 133 5.49 -6.42 -14.99
N ALA A 134 4.69 -5.82 -15.87
CA ALA A 134 5.10 -4.66 -16.65
C ALA A 134 4.93 -3.40 -15.79
N PHE A 135 5.99 -2.60 -15.67
CA PHE A 135 5.95 -1.40 -14.85
C PHE A 135 5.16 -0.27 -15.51
N ILE A 136 4.20 0.28 -14.79
CA ILE A 136 3.31 1.37 -15.24
C ILE A 136 4.12 2.58 -15.72
N TYR A 137 5.19 2.96 -15.02
CA TYR A 137 6.02 4.11 -15.41
C TYR A 137 6.61 3.99 -16.82
N SER A 138 6.67 2.78 -17.38
CA SER A 138 7.27 2.50 -18.68
C SER A 138 6.25 2.12 -19.77
N GLU A 139 4.96 2.28 -19.55
CA GLU A 139 3.91 1.90 -20.51
C GLU A 139 4.08 2.61 -21.87
N ASP A 140 4.49 3.87 -21.85
CA ASP A 140 4.72 4.67 -23.05
C ASP A 140 6.09 4.42 -23.71
N PHE A 141 6.92 3.55 -23.14
CA PHE A 141 8.22 3.23 -23.72
C PHE A 141 8.06 2.28 -24.90
N THR A 142 8.94 2.40 -25.89
CA THR A 142 8.96 1.49 -27.06
C THR A 142 9.07 0.02 -26.63
N THR A 143 9.73 -0.23 -25.51
CA THR A 143 9.82 -1.53 -24.87
C THR A 143 9.56 -1.31 -23.38
N PRO A 144 8.36 -1.69 -22.88
CA PRO A 144 8.06 -1.61 -21.46
C PRO A 144 9.04 -2.41 -20.62
N VAL A 145 9.41 -1.87 -19.46
CA VAL A 145 10.25 -2.56 -18.50
C VAL A 145 9.39 -3.58 -17.75
N THR A 146 9.88 -4.81 -17.63
CA THR A 146 9.20 -5.89 -16.93
C THR A 146 10.13 -6.53 -15.91
N ALA A 147 9.59 -7.02 -14.81
CA ALA A 147 10.32 -7.80 -13.83
C ALA A 147 9.49 -8.97 -13.30
N ASP A 148 10.18 -10.01 -12.85
CA ASP A 148 9.58 -11.21 -12.27
C ASP A 148 10.02 -11.33 -10.80
N PHE A 149 9.04 -11.29 -9.91
CA PHE A 149 9.20 -11.43 -8.46
C PHE A 149 8.63 -12.78 -7.96
N GLY A 150 8.39 -13.72 -8.89
CA GLY A 150 7.83 -15.02 -8.59
C GLY A 150 6.44 -14.92 -7.94
N THR A 151 6.23 -15.59 -6.81
CA THR A 151 4.95 -15.55 -6.10
C THR A 151 4.56 -14.15 -5.59
N SER A 152 5.49 -13.20 -5.61
CA SER A 152 5.26 -11.80 -5.21
C SER A 152 4.88 -10.87 -6.35
N ASN A 153 4.68 -11.40 -7.58
CA ASN A 153 4.21 -10.61 -8.72
C ASN A 153 2.87 -9.91 -8.41
N LEU A 154 2.01 -10.53 -7.62
CA LEU A 154 0.78 -9.90 -7.16
C LEU A 154 1.04 -8.55 -6.46
N CYS A 155 1.98 -8.51 -5.51
CA CYS A 155 2.35 -7.30 -4.76
C CYS A 155 2.88 -6.21 -5.69
N ALA A 156 3.68 -6.62 -6.67
CA ALA A 156 4.33 -5.73 -7.62
C ALA A 156 3.35 -4.98 -8.56
N ASN A 157 2.11 -5.45 -8.70
CA ASN A 157 1.10 -4.77 -9.50
C ASN A 157 0.63 -3.43 -8.88
N CYS A 158 0.81 -3.25 -7.55
CA CYS A 158 0.45 -2.03 -6.84
C CYS A 158 1.67 -1.28 -6.28
N HIS A 159 2.67 -2.01 -5.76
CA HIS A 159 3.85 -1.42 -5.12
C HIS A 159 4.91 -0.99 -6.13
N GLN A 160 4.53 -0.19 -7.13
CA GLN A 160 5.38 0.28 -8.22
C GLN A 160 5.18 1.78 -8.52
N SER A 161 6.21 2.40 -9.08
CA SER A 161 6.15 3.79 -9.54
C SER A 161 5.17 3.94 -10.70
N ARG A 162 4.34 4.99 -10.65
CA ARG A 162 3.36 5.32 -11.71
C ARG A 162 3.89 6.29 -12.76
N ARG A 163 4.97 6.99 -12.45
CA ARG A 163 5.53 8.02 -13.33
C ARG A 163 7.01 7.76 -13.55
N PRO A 164 7.51 7.99 -14.76
CA PRO A 164 8.94 7.89 -15.03
C PRO A 164 9.70 9.02 -14.33
N GLU A 165 10.96 8.76 -14.07
CA GLU A 165 11.92 9.76 -13.64
C GLU A 165 12.01 10.89 -14.68
N PRO A 166 12.41 12.12 -14.28
CA PRO A 166 12.75 13.19 -15.23
C PRO A 166 13.86 12.71 -16.16
N ASN A 167 13.51 12.46 -17.41
CA ASN A 167 14.42 11.92 -18.40
C ASN A 167 14.74 12.93 -19.50
N PHE A 168 15.89 12.74 -20.16
CA PHE A 168 16.43 13.63 -21.15
C PHE A 168 16.83 12.95 -22.40
N GLU A 169 16.31 13.47 -23.46
CA GLU A 169 16.95 13.29 -24.77
C GLU A 169 18.01 14.39 -25.06
N VAL A 170 18.00 15.50 -24.33
CA VAL A 170 18.86 16.66 -24.59
C VAL A 170 19.57 17.14 -23.33
N PRO A 171 20.92 17.05 -23.25
CA PRO A 171 21.69 17.59 -22.14
C PRO A 171 21.46 19.09 -21.93
N GLY A 172 21.35 19.52 -20.67
CA GLY A 172 21.21 20.93 -20.30
C GLY A 172 19.79 21.47 -20.38
N THR A 173 18.78 20.61 -20.65
CA THR A 173 17.38 21.02 -20.56
C THR A 173 16.95 21.21 -19.10
N THR A 174 15.89 21.97 -18.90
CA THR A 174 15.24 22.15 -17.62
C THR A 174 13.99 21.27 -17.55
N PHE A 175 13.55 21.00 -16.33
CA PHE A 175 12.32 20.26 -16.05
C PHE A 175 11.35 21.14 -15.27
N TYR A 176 10.07 21.11 -15.64
CA TYR A 176 9.02 21.86 -14.94
C TYR A 176 8.24 20.95 -13.99
N ILE A 177 8.40 21.16 -12.71
CA ILE A 177 7.58 20.52 -11.67
C ILE A 177 6.26 21.30 -11.58
N SER A 178 5.17 20.65 -11.98
CA SER A 178 3.85 21.29 -12.10
C SER A 178 2.94 21.09 -10.89
N SER A 179 3.29 20.17 -9.99
CA SER A 179 2.47 19.79 -8.84
C SER A 179 3.31 19.62 -7.58
N THR A 180 2.74 19.95 -6.43
CA THR A 180 3.33 19.63 -5.12
C THR A 180 3.28 18.13 -4.80
N HIS A 181 2.59 17.34 -5.61
CA HIS A 181 2.54 15.86 -5.55
C HIS A 181 3.33 15.22 -6.70
N TYR A 182 4.30 15.93 -7.29
CA TYR A 182 5.16 15.34 -8.30
C TYR A 182 6.13 14.34 -7.67
N GLY A 183 6.30 13.19 -8.30
CA GLY A 183 7.18 12.11 -7.86
C GLY A 183 6.76 10.78 -8.48
N PRO A 184 7.38 9.67 -8.08
CA PRO A 184 7.02 8.33 -8.56
C PRO A 184 5.63 7.89 -8.13
N HIS A 185 4.96 8.63 -7.24
CA HIS A 185 3.79 8.23 -6.45
C HIS A 185 4.18 7.25 -5.33
N HIS A 186 3.32 7.08 -4.34
CA HIS A 186 3.55 6.14 -3.24
C HIS A 186 3.62 4.71 -3.77
N GLY A 187 4.67 3.97 -3.53
CA GLY A 187 4.73 2.58 -3.95
C GLY A 187 5.94 2.19 -4.79
N SER A 188 7.07 2.89 -4.69
CA SER A 188 8.29 2.62 -5.46
C SER A 188 9.07 1.36 -5.06
N GLN A 189 8.54 0.53 -4.15
CA GLN A 189 9.25 -0.61 -3.55
C GLN A 189 9.84 -1.58 -4.58
N VAL A 190 9.03 -2.00 -5.54
CA VAL A 190 9.52 -2.94 -6.55
C VAL A 190 10.48 -2.31 -7.55
N ASN A 191 10.39 -1.00 -7.77
CA ASN A 191 11.35 -0.27 -8.60
C ASN A 191 12.72 -0.24 -7.92
N VAL A 192 12.77 0.05 -6.62
CA VAL A 192 14.01 -0.01 -5.82
C VAL A 192 14.55 -1.43 -5.83
N LEU A 193 13.72 -2.43 -5.53
CA LEU A 193 14.13 -3.84 -5.49
C LEU A 193 14.70 -4.29 -6.85
N ALA A 194 14.05 -3.96 -7.94
CA ALA A 194 14.51 -4.28 -9.29
C ALA A 194 15.67 -3.42 -9.78
N GLY A 195 15.93 -2.28 -9.14
CA GLY A 195 16.97 -1.33 -9.57
C GLY A 195 16.62 -0.65 -10.88
N VAL A 196 15.38 -0.15 -11.03
CA VAL A 196 14.87 0.48 -12.24
C VAL A 196 13.94 1.65 -11.94
N GLY A 197 13.78 2.57 -12.90
CA GLY A 197 12.79 3.65 -12.81
C GLY A 197 13.19 4.81 -11.90
N PHE A 198 14.46 4.90 -11.55
CA PHE A 198 15.06 6.04 -10.87
C PHE A 198 16.09 6.71 -11.77
N ALA A 199 16.39 7.97 -11.49
CA ALA A 199 17.35 8.72 -12.29
C ALA A 199 18.80 8.34 -11.93
N GLU A 200 19.46 7.61 -12.80
CA GLU A 200 20.86 7.21 -12.62
C GLU A 200 21.80 8.37 -12.95
N ILE A 201 21.89 9.34 -12.04
CA ILE A 201 22.77 10.50 -12.17
C ILE A 201 24.22 10.03 -12.23
N ALA A 202 24.97 10.49 -13.22
CA ALA A 202 26.38 10.14 -13.37
C ALA A 202 27.20 10.63 -12.17
N GLY A 203 28.04 9.76 -11.60
CA GLY A 203 28.87 10.08 -10.44
C GLY A 203 29.94 9.05 -10.18
N THR A 204 30.45 9.00 -8.94
CA THR A 204 31.51 8.09 -8.57
C THR A 204 31.04 6.70 -8.17
N ALA A 205 29.79 6.58 -7.70
CA ALA A 205 29.18 5.31 -7.38
C ALA A 205 28.63 4.64 -8.63
N SER A 206 28.93 3.34 -8.79
CA SER A 206 28.43 2.55 -9.93
C SER A 206 27.07 1.96 -9.59
N TYR A 207 26.14 2.02 -10.54
CA TYR A 207 24.85 1.38 -10.41
C TYR A 207 24.95 -0.13 -10.67
N PRO A 208 24.30 -0.98 -9.86
CA PRO A 208 24.23 -2.40 -10.13
C PRO A 208 23.40 -2.68 -11.39
N THR A 209 23.57 -3.84 -11.98
CA THR A 209 22.72 -4.27 -13.10
C THR A 209 21.28 -4.43 -12.60
N ALA A 210 20.30 -3.94 -13.36
CA ALA A 210 18.88 -4.13 -13.07
C ALA A 210 18.56 -5.63 -12.86
N GLY A 211 17.73 -5.93 -11.88
CA GLY A 211 17.34 -7.28 -11.50
C GLY A 211 18.42 -8.10 -10.77
N SER A 212 19.57 -7.53 -10.44
CA SER A 212 20.66 -8.24 -9.77
C SER A 212 20.68 -8.15 -8.26
N ALA A 213 19.74 -7.42 -7.65
CA ALA A 213 19.67 -7.31 -6.20
C ALA A 213 19.59 -8.68 -5.52
N VAL A 214 20.37 -8.90 -4.47
CA VAL A 214 20.36 -10.17 -3.73
C VAL A 214 18.97 -10.44 -3.14
N HIS A 215 18.31 -9.42 -2.61
CA HIS A 215 16.97 -9.55 -2.04
C HIS A 215 15.90 -9.84 -3.12
N MET A 216 16.16 -9.51 -4.38
CA MET A 216 15.29 -9.92 -5.49
C MET A 216 15.56 -11.34 -5.98
N THR A 217 16.85 -11.74 -6.02
CA THR A 217 17.26 -13.02 -6.63
C THR A 217 17.23 -14.20 -5.67
N GLN A 218 17.37 -13.96 -4.36
CA GLN A 218 17.41 -15.00 -3.31
C GLN A 218 16.22 -14.94 -2.36
N ALA A 219 15.45 -13.85 -2.41
CA ALA A 219 14.24 -13.64 -1.64
C ALA A 219 13.18 -13.00 -2.53
N ASN A 220 12.04 -12.65 -1.98
CA ASN A 220 11.00 -11.86 -2.62
C ASN A 220 10.17 -11.16 -1.53
N CYS A 221 9.15 -10.39 -1.92
CA CYS A 221 8.33 -9.66 -0.95
C CYS A 221 7.77 -10.57 0.14
N ALA A 222 7.19 -11.71 -0.26
CA ALA A 222 6.57 -12.65 0.68
C ALA A 222 7.59 -13.29 1.64
N SER A 223 8.84 -13.47 1.23
CA SER A 223 9.87 -14.08 2.08
C SER A 223 10.14 -13.26 3.35
N CYS A 224 10.03 -11.95 3.27
CA CYS A 224 10.23 -11.02 4.38
C CYS A 224 8.90 -10.57 5.00
N HIS A 225 7.96 -10.12 4.15
CA HIS A 225 6.71 -9.51 4.58
C HIS A 225 5.63 -10.52 4.99
N MET A 226 5.74 -11.77 4.57
CA MET A 226 4.82 -12.87 4.93
C MET A 226 5.55 -14.06 5.57
N SER A 227 6.69 -13.82 6.20
CA SER A 227 7.39 -14.82 7.02
C SER A 227 6.53 -15.28 8.20
N ASP A 228 7.08 -16.07 9.11
CA ASP A 228 6.35 -16.55 10.28
C ASP A 228 5.72 -15.39 11.06
N PHE A 229 4.42 -15.54 11.36
CA PHE A 229 3.66 -14.49 12.03
C PHE A 229 3.99 -14.42 13.52
N SER A 230 4.20 -13.20 14.00
CA SER A 230 4.31 -12.88 15.43
C SER A 230 3.56 -11.58 15.76
N VAL A 231 3.24 -11.40 17.02
CA VAL A 231 2.73 -10.12 17.53
C VAL A 231 3.79 -9.53 18.44
N ASN A 232 4.19 -8.30 18.14
CA ASN A 232 5.15 -7.52 18.92
C ASN A 232 4.46 -6.28 19.47
N VAL A 233 5.10 -5.60 20.40
CA VAL A 233 4.63 -4.32 20.92
C VAL A 233 5.45 -3.22 20.24
N ASN A 234 4.77 -2.28 19.58
CA ASN A 234 5.41 -1.15 18.92
C ASN A 234 5.94 -0.10 19.94
N ALA A 235 6.56 0.95 19.45
CA ALA A 235 7.13 2.02 20.30
C ALA A 235 6.05 2.78 21.09
N GLU A 236 4.83 2.81 20.61
CA GLU A 236 3.66 3.45 21.25
C GLU A 236 3.03 2.56 22.32
N GLY A 237 3.40 1.27 22.38
CA GLY A 237 2.88 0.29 23.32
C GLY A 237 1.68 -0.49 22.82
N ASP A 238 1.39 -0.44 21.51
CA ASP A 238 0.29 -1.15 20.87
C ASP A 238 0.77 -2.49 20.27
N ASP A 239 -0.12 -3.46 20.22
CA ASP A 239 0.13 -4.74 19.56
C ASP A 239 0.26 -4.55 18.05
N GLU A 240 1.38 -4.99 17.48
CA GLU A 240 1.68 -4.94 16.06
C GLU A 240 1.96 -6.34 15.49
N GLY A 241 1.20 -6.73 14.47
CA GLY A 241 1.43 -7.98 13.74
C GLY A 241 2.60 -7.84 12.77
N GLN A 242 3.50 -8.83 12.77
CA GLN A 242 4.62 -8.95 11.83
C GLN A 242 4.60 -10.32 11.18
N GLY A 243 4.94 -10.41 9.90
CA GLY A 243 4.84 -11.63 9.11
C GLY A 243 3.40 -11.98 8.73
N GLY A 244 3.21 -13.11 8.05
CA GLY A 244 1.92 -13.60 7.61
C GLY A 244 1.11 -12.57 6.81
N HIS A 245 -0.18 -12.51 7.03
CA HIS A 245 -1.07 -11.56 6.36
C HIS A 245 -1.15 -10.19 7.04
N SER A 246 -0.24 -9.87 7.99
CA SER A 246 -0.04 -8.50 8.43
C SER A 246 0.77 -7.69 7.42
N PHE A 247 1.52 -8.38 6.55
CA PHE A 247 2.38 -7.82 5.51
C PHE A 247 3.48 -6.88 6.03
N ARG A 248 3.74 -6.86 7.33
CA ARG A 248 4.91 -6.18 7.89
C ARG A 248 6.08 -7.16 7.94
N PRO A 249 7.31 -6.73 7.63
CA PRO A 249 8.46 -7.62 7.72
C PRO A 249 8.63 -8.11 9.16
N ASN A 250 9.09 -9.35 9.29
CA ASN A 250 9.49 -9.92 10.56
C ASN A 250 11.02 -10.04 10.59
N LEU A 251 11.63 -9.64 11.69
CA LEU A 251 13.09 -9.67 11.86
C LEU A 251 13.67 -11.08 11.72
N ASP A 252 12.92 -12.11 12.13
CA ASP A 252 13.34 -13.50 11.98
C ASP A 252 13.59 -13.93 10.52
N ALA A 253 12.93 -13.24 9.56
CA ALA A 253 13.19 -13.47 8.14
C ALA A 253 14.62 -13.12 7.74
N CYS A 254 15.19 -12.05 8.33
CA CYS A 254 16.55 -11.60 8.10
C CYS A 254 17.56 -12.66 8.57
N ASN A 255 17.31 -13.26 9.74
CA ASN A 255 18.19 -14.22 10.39
C ASN A 255 18.43 -15.47 9.55
N SER A 256 17.48 -15.83 8.70
CA SER A 256 17.60 -17.01 7.83
C SER A 256 18.73 -16.91 6.79
N CYS A 257 19.09 -15.69 6.38
CA CYS A 257 20.11 -15.41 5.38
C CYS A 257 21.36 -14.74 5.99
N HIS A 258 21.18 -13.80 6.92
CA HIS A 258 22.30 -13.04 7.52
C HIS A 258 23.10 -13.85 8.55
N GLY A 259 22.56 -14.97 9.04
CA GLY A 259 23.29 -15.96 9.84
C GLY A 259 23.66 -15.51 11.25
N VAL A 260 23.19 -14.36 11.68
CA VAL A 260 23.31 -13.79 13.03
C VAL A 260 21.92 -13.42 13.52
N ALA A 261 21.71 -13.47 14.83
CA ALA A 261 20.45 -12.97 15.38
C ALA A 261 20.48 -11.44 15.33
N GLU A 262 19.76 -10.89 14.36
CA GLU A 262 19.54 -9.44 14.29
C GLU A 262 18.62 -9.02 15.44
N THR A 263 18.90 -7.86 16.00
CA THR A 263 18.10 -7.27 17.10
C THR A 263 17.17 -6.14 16.60
N ASP A 264 17.42 -5.68 15.39
CA ASP A 264 16.66 -4.67 14.68
C ASP A 264 16.83 -4.85 13.16
N PHE A 265 16.19 -4.01 12.35
CA PHE A 265 16.25 -4.08 10.89
C PHE A 265 17.49 -3.38 10.30
N ASP A 266 18.35 -2.81 11.12
CA ASP A 266 19.51 -2.03 10.67
C ASP A 266 20.78 -2.88 10.57
N HIS A 267 20.77 -3.86 9.69
CA HIS A 267 21.91 -4.74 9.46
C HIS A 267 23.17 -3.96 9.06
N GLY A 268 24.17 -3.96 9.94
CA GLY A 268 25.44 -3.29 9.72
C GLY A 268 25.36 -1.77 9.61
N ASP A 269 24.46 -1.15 10.35
CA ASP A 269 24.18 0.31 10.38
C ASP A 269 23.74 0.89 9.01
N PHE A 270 23.31 0.02 8.08
CA PHE A 270 23.01 0.45 6.70
C PHE A 270 21.79 1.35 6.62
N GLN A 271 20.72 1.07 7.38
CA GLN A 271 19.52 1.92 7.39
C GLN A 271 19.82 3.27 8.03
N THR A 272 20.59 3.31 9.12
CA THR A 272 21.07 4.55 9.75
C THR A 272 21.91 5.39 8.76
N GLU A 273 22.81 4.78 7.99
CA GLU A 273 23.59 5.49 6.97
C GLU A 273 22.69 6.01 5.84
N THR A 274 21.70 5.22 5.40
CA THR A 274 20.75 5.60 4.35
C THR A 274 19.88 6.78 4.80
N GLU A 275 19.35 6.74 6.01
CA GLU A 275 18.55 7.83 6.58
C GLU A 275 19.37 9.12 6.64
N ALA A 276 20.61 9.06 7.12
CA ALA A 276 21.49 10.23 7.15
C ALA A 276 21.71 10.82 5.74
N GLN A 277 21.88 9.99 4.72
CA GLN A 277 22.03 10.44 3.33
C GLN A 277 20.72 11.00 2.75
N LEU A 278 19.57 10.43 3.08
CA LEU A 278 18.26 10.98 2.70
C LEU A 278 18.05 12.37 3.30
N LEU A 279 18.39 12.56 4.57
CA LEU A 279 18.33 13.86 5.23
C LEU A 279 19.30 14.88 4.60
N GLU A 280 20.54 14.49 4.28
CA GLU A 280 21.49 15.34 3.57
C GLU A 280 20.97 15.76 2.20
N LEU A 281 20.45 14.82 1.41
CA LEU A 281 19.88 15.09 0.09
C LEU A 281 18.67 16.03 0.17
N ARG A 282 17.77 15.81 1.14
CA ARG A 282 16.64 16.72 1.42
C ARG A 282 17.12 18.13 1.70
N ASP A 283 18.10 18.28 2.58
CA ASP A 283 18.60 19.60 3.01
C ASP A 283 19.27 20.35 1.85
N LEU A 284 19.96 19.63 0.95
CA LEU A 284 20.50 20.19 -0.29
C LEU A 284 19.38 20.65 -1.24
N LEU A 285 18.31 19.88 -1.38
CA LEU A 285 17.15 20.23 -2.20
C LEU A 285 16.41 21.45 -1.63
N VAL A 286 16.25 21.53 -0.31
CA VAL A 286 15.69 22.71 0.38
C VAL A 286 16.56 23.93 0.16
N ALA A 287 17.88 23.82 0.35
CA ALA A 287 18.83 24.94 0.14
C ALA A 287 18.80 25.47 -1.30
N GLN A 288 18.45 24.63 -2.27
CA GLN A 288 18.32 25.00 -3.69
C GLN A 288 16.89 25.40 -4.09
N GLY A 289 15.95 25.42 -3.14
CA GLY A 289 14.56 25.82 -3.37
C GLY A 289 13.75 24.84 -4.23
N VAL A 290 14.18 23.58 -4.32
CA VAL A 290 13.47 22.51 -5.04
C VAL A 290 12.38 21.91 -4.17
N VAL A 291 12.63 21.86 -2.87
CA VAL A 291 11.74 21.28 -1.84
C VAL A 291 11.50 22.33 -0.77
N GLU A 292 10.29 22.37 -0.24
CA GLU A 292 9.91 23.15 0.93
C GLU A 292 9.14 22.30 1.93
N GLN A 293 9.25 22.65 3.21
CA GLN A 293 8.44 22.01 4.24
C GLN A 293 7.07 22.69 4.26
N ALA A 294 6.03 21.90 4.14
CA ALA A 294 4.66 22.38 4.30
C ALA A 294 4.42 22.82 5.75
N MET A 295 3.58 23.85 5.91
CA MET A 295 3.10 24.26 7.23
C MET A 295 1.61 23.92 7.29
N GLU A 296 1.23 23.14 8.28
CA GLU A 296 -0.14 22.65 8.44
C GLU A 296 -0.82 23.32 9.64
N ASP A 297 -1.96 23.92 9.39
CA ASP A 297 -2.78 24.54 10.41
C ASP A 297 -3.84 23.55 10.91
N ILE A 298 -3.73 23.12 12.15
CA ILE A 298 -4.64 22.16 12.77
C ILE A 298 -5.38 22.84 13.93
N TRP A 299 -6.71 22.63 14.00
CA TRP A 299 -7.52 23.08 15.13
C TRP A 299 -7.40 22.08 16.28
N GLU A 300 -6.87 22.56 17.40
CA GLU A 300 -6.71 21.76 18.61
C GLU A 300 -7.43 22.37 19.81
N ILE A 301 -7.88 21.52 20.73
CA ILE A 301 -8.42 21.97 22.00
C ILE A 301 -7.25 22.25 22.95
N ASN A 302 -7.04 23.51 23.30
CA ASN A 302 -6.10 23.87 24.33
C ASN A 302 -6.53 23.23 25.65
N GLN A 303 -5.73 22.31 26.18
CA GLN A 303 -6.04 21.49 27.34
C GLN A 303 -6.17 22.32 28.65
N THR A 304 -5.69 23.54 28.65
CA THR A 304 -5.77 24.44 29.80
C THR A 304 -7.02 25.33 29.79
N THR A 305 -7.39 25.83 28.58
CA THR A 305 -8.49 26.79 28.42
C THR A 305 -9.79 26.14 27.94
N GLY A 306 -9.71 24.94 27.34
CA GLY A 306 -10.84 24.25 26.71
C GLY A 306 -11.32 24.93 25.43
N ILE A 307 -10.56 25.87 24.87
CA ILE A 307 -10.90 26.60 23.62
C ILE A 307 -10.15 25.98 22.44
N ASN A 308 -10.83 25.90 21.29
CA ASN A 308 -10.17 25.53 20.04
C ASN A 308 -9.23 26.66 19.60
N GLU A 309 -7.99 26.33 19.38
CA GLU A 309 -6.95 27.21 18.89
C GLU A 309 -6.36 26.64 17.59
N LEU A 310 -6.00 27.53 16.65
CA LEU A 310 -5.31 27.13 15.43
C LEU A 310 -3.82 27.03 15.74
N VAL A 311 -3.26 25.84 15.62
CA VAL A 311 -1.84 25.57 15.85
C VAL A 311 -1.21 25.18 14.52
N THR A 312 -0.11 25.83 14.18
CA THR A 312 0.65 25.56 12.95
C THR A 312 1.77 24.57 13.26
N TYR A 313 1.77 23.45 12.55
CA TYR A 313 2.79 22.42 12.64
C TYR A 313 3.64 22.39 11.37
N ALA A 314 4.87 21.92 11.51
CA ALA A 314 5.69 21.56 10.37
C ALA A 314 5.15 20.23 9.80
N GLY A 315 4.64 20.29 8.58
CA GLY A 315 4.17 19.14 7.82
C GLY A 315 5.28 18.50 6.99
N ASP A 316 4.87 17.69 6.04
CA ASP A 316 5.78 16.97 5.15
C ASP A 316 6.51 17.92 4.17
N TYR A 317 7.57 17.40 3.57
CA TYR A 317 8.33 18.09 2.56
C TYR A 317 7.76 17.83 1.16
N HIS A 318 7.47 18.89 0.42
CA HIS A 318 6.88 18.83 -0.93
C HIS A 318 7.75 19.56 -1.95
N PRO A 319 7.68 19.17 -3.25
CA PRO A 319 8.39 19.90 -4.28
C PRO A 319 7.76 21.27 -4.53
N VAL A 320 8.60 22.25 -4.73
CA VAL A 320 8.20 23.59 -5.17
C VAL A 320 7.82 23.54 -6.64
N LYS A 321 6.65 24.14 -7.00
CA LYS A 321 6.27 24.27 -8.42
C LYS A 321 7.20 25.25 -9.13
N GLY A 322 7.85 24.81 -10.19
CA GLY A 322 8.80 25.67 -10.89
C GLY A 322 9.64 24.93 -11.92
N THR A 323 10.51 25.69 -12.57
CA THR A 323 11.47 25.16 -13.53
C THR A 323 12.83 25.01 -12.88
N PHE A 324 13.33 23.81 -12.88
CA PHE A 324 14.60 23.44 -12.27
C PHE A 324 15.56 22.90 -13.33
N THR A 325 16.84 22.88 -12.99
CA THR A 325 17.77 22.10 -13.79
C THR A 325 17.37 20.65 -13.69
N MET A 326 17.74 19.91 -14.66
CA MET A 326 17.38 18.55 -14.73
C MET A 326 17.99 17.70 -13.61
N VAL A 327 19.24 17.95 -13.27
CA VAL A 327 19.90 17.30 -12.14
C VAL A 327 19.14 17.56 -10.82
N GLN A 328 18.63 18.76 -10.62
CA GLN A 328 17.80 19.07 -9.45
C GLN A 328 16.50 18.26 -9.45
N ALA A 329 15.82 18.20 -10.61
CA ALA A 329 14.58 17.42 -10.72
C ALA A 329 14.81 15.91 -10.56
N GLN A 330 15.92 15.40 -11.09
CA GLN A 330 16.33 14.00 -10.93
C GLN A 330 16.68 13.65 -9.48
N ALA A 331 17.48 14.51 -8.84
CA ALA A 331 17.85 14.31 -7.45
C ALA A 331 16.63 14.37 -6.52
N PHE A 332 15.68 15.28 -6.81
CA PHE A 332 14.40 15.32 -6.11
C PHE A 332 13.60 14.02 -6.31
N TYR A 333 13.49 13.55 -7.55
CA TYR A 333 12.75 12.32 -7.85
C TYR A 333 13.36 11.11 -7.12
N ASN A 334 14.70 11.01 -7.09
CA ASN A 334 15.40 9.97 -6.35
C ASN A 334 15.12 10.09 -4.85
N TRP A 335 15.21 11.30 -4.29
CA TRP A 335 14.95 11.51 -2.87
C TRP A 335 13.53 11.09 -2.49
N VAL A 336 12.51 11.65 -3.15
CA VAL A 336 11.12 11.35 -2.79
C VAL A 336 10.75 9.89 -3.03
N GLY A 337 11.29 9.26 -4.09
CA GLY A 337 11.03 7.85 -4.36
C GLY A 337 11.66 6.91 -3.34
N LEU A 338 12.82 7.28 -2.79
CA LEU A 338 13.46 6.49 -1.72
C LEU A 338 12.81 6.74 -0.35
N GLU A 339 12.29 7.94 -0.07
CA GLU A 339 11.43 8.19 1.09
C GLU A 339 10.15 7.35 1.05
N GLU A 340 9.50 7.30 -0.12
CA GLU A 340 8.26 6.53 -0.34
C GLU A 340 8.48 5.01 -0.38
N ASP A 341 9.69 4.55 -0.64
CA ASP A 341 10.08 3.14 -0.54
C ASP A 341 10.03 2.64 0.91
N ARG A 342 10.32 3.49 1.87
CA ARG A 342 10.27 3.26 3.32
C ARG A 342 11.13 2.09 3.83
N SER A 343 11.96 1.50 2.97
CA SER A 343 12.84 0.39 3.38
C SER A 343 14.18 0.86 3.93
N LEU A 344 14.47 2.17 3.85
CA LEU A 344 15.79 2.72 4.16
C LEU A 344 16.92 1.95 3.46
N GLY A 345 16.65 1.52 2.23
CA GLY A 345 17.57 0.80 1.36
C GLY A 345 17.62 -0.71 1.51
N ALA A 346 16.86 -1.31 2.41
CA ALA A 346 16.85 -2.76 2.59
C ALA A 346 16.41 -3.51 1.31
N HIS A 347 15.56 -2.93 0.45
CA HIS A 347 15.15 -3.57 -0.79
C HIS A 347 16.33 -3.79 -1.75
N ASN A 348 17.22 -2.80 -1.91
CA ASN A 348 18.39 -2.90 -2.81
C ASN A 348 19.53 -1.98 -2.33
N PRO A 349 20.32 -2.43 -1.36
CA PRO A 349 21.34 -1.60 -0.71
C PRO A 349 22.33 -0.94 -1.68
N LEU A 350 22.78 -1.67 -2.68
CA LEU A 350 23.78 -1.16 -3.63
C LEU A 350 23.20 -0.08 -4.55
N TYR A 351 21.96 -0.27 -4.99
CA TYR A 351 21.29 0.69 -5.86
C TYR A 351 20.96 1.98 -5.11
N VAL A 352 20.37 1.85 -3.92
CA VAL A 352 20.04 2.99 -3.05
C VAL A 352 21.28 3.81 -2.71
N LYS A 353 22.36 3.15 -2.31
CA LYS A 353 23.63 3.82 -2.02
C LYS A 353 24.18 4.59 -3.23
N ALA A 354 24.09 4.01 -4.43
CA ALA A 354 24.53 4.67 -5.65
C ALA A 354 23.65 5.88 -5.99
N LEU A 355 22.33 5.75 -5.89
CA LEU A 355 21.37 6.84 -6.11
C LEU A 355 21.64 8.02 -5.17
N LEU A 356 21.77 7.77 -3.88
CA LEU A 356 22.01 8.81 -2.86
C LEU A 356 23.39 9.46 -3.05
N THR A 357 24.46 8.67 -3.15
CA THR A 357 25.83 9.18 -3.31
C THR A 357 25.93 10.07 -4.53
N ASN A 358 25.41 9.64 -5.68
CA ASN A 358 25.54 10.41 -6.92
C ASN A 358 24.60 11.64 -6.92
N SER A 359 23.41 11.54 -6.34
CA SER A 359 22.48 12.69 -6.23
C SER A 359 23.03 13.78 -5.31
N ILE A 360 23.57 13.39 -4.15
CA ILE A 360 24.20 14.31 -3.19
C ILE A 360 25.40 15.02 -3.84
N ALA A 361 26.30 14.27 -4.46
CA ALA A 361 27.47 14.84 -5.13
C ALA A 361 27.09 15.79 -6.28
N ALA A 362 26.06 15.47 -7.05
CA ALA A 362 25.58 16.29 -8.16
C ALA A 362 24.97 17.62 -7.71
N LEU A 363 24.43 17.69 -6.49
CA LEU A 363 23.93 18.93 -5.87
C LEU A 363 25.02 19.67 -5.06
N GLY A 364 26.27 19.19 -5.04
CA GLY A 364 27.39 19.84 -4.36
C GLY A 364 27.57 19.43 -2.91
N GLY A 365 26.95 18.32 -2.45
CA GLY A 365 27.20 17.64 -1.19
C GLY A 365 28.57 16.95 -1.15
N LYS A 366 28.90 16.34 -0.05
CA LYS A 366 30.22 15.73 0.19
C LYS A 366 30.14 14.22 0.32
#